data_c490e5dcdec9c199ca35bc91965e595d
#
_entry.id   c490e5dcdec9c199ca35bc91965e595d
#
_cell.length_a   1.000
_cell.length_b   1.000
_cell.length_c   1.000
_cell.angle_alpha   90.00
_cell.angle_beta   90.00
_cell.angle_gamma   90.00
#
_symmetry.space_group_name_H-M   'P 1'
#
loop_
_entity.id
_entity.type
_entity.pdbx_description
1 polymer ?
#
loop_
_entity_poly.entity_id
_entity_poly.type
_entity_poly.pdbx_seq_one_letter_code
_entity_poly.pdbx_strand_id
1 'polypeptide(L)'
;MSKKAIEKKLSKDDFRNVILSDFRLINEVRESSLLGRRDVLSGKGSFGIFGDGKELAQIALAKVFKDGDFRAGYYRDQTLMMCLGQLTTKQMFAHLYGNPELSAEPSSGSRQMMNHFGSRFLNEDGTWRDLMKQKNSTSDMACLASNFPRLVGLAQASKVYRENKELKNTEKFSNNGSEIAFGTIGNSSCAEGHFFEAV
;
A
#
# COMPACT_ATOMS: atom_id res chain seq x y z
N MET A 1 -9.16 31.83 -1.06
CA MET A 1 -10.61 31.49 -1.03
C MET A 1 -10.73 29.99 -1.28
N SER A 2 -11.02 29.22 -0.24
CA SER A 2 -11.16 27.75 -0.32
C SER A 2 -12.49 27.42 -1.03
N LYS A 3 -12.41 26.85 -2.24
CA LYS A 3 -13.58 26.20 -2.83
C LYS A 3 -13.89 24.98 -1.97
N LYS A 4 -14.93 25.05 -1.15
CA LYS A 4 -15.55 23.86 -0.52
C LYS A 4 -15.85 22.88 -1.66
N ALA A 5 -15.13 21.76 -1.68
CA ALA A 5 -15.52 20.62 -2.49
C ALA A 5 -16.95 20.24 -2.04
N ILE A 6 -17.90 20.36 -2.93
CA ILE A 6 -19.26 19.87 -2.69
C ILE A 6 -19.13 18.36 -2.63
N GLU A 7 -19.15 17.81 -1.43
CA GLU A 7 -19.26 16.35 -1.23
C GLU A 7 -20.55 15.90 -1.92
N LYS A 8 -20.40 15.23 -3.06
CA LYS A 8 -21.53 14.65 -3.78
C LYS A 8 -22.11 13.56 -2.87
N LYS A 9 -23.24 13.82 -2.23
CA LYS A 9 -23.95 12.80 -1.45
C LYS A 9 -24.19 11.60 -2.35
N LEU A 10 -23.69 10.43 -1.94
CA LEU A 10 -23.99 9.17 -2.60
C LEU A 10 -25.51 8.92 -2.56
N SER A 11 -26.06 8.39 -3.63
CA SER A 11 -27.42 7.85 -3.58
C SER A 11 -27.49 6.72 -2.55
N LYS A 12 -28.70 6.39 -2.10
CA LYS A 12 -28.91 5.27 -1.15
C LYS A 12 -28.43 3.94 -1.73
N ASP A 13 -28.63 3.73 -3.03
CA ASP A 13 -28.21 2.52 -3.72
C ASP A 13 -26.70 2.47 -3.93
N ASP A 14 -26.06 3.58 -4.28
CA ASP A 14 -24.60 3.67 -4.37
C ASP A 14 -23.96 3.40 -3.02
N PHE A 15 -24.47 3.99 -1.95
CA PHE A 15 -24.00 3.75 -0.59
C PHE A 15 -24.11 2.26 -0.21
N ARG A 16 -25.27 1.65 -0.49
CA ARG A 16 -25.49 0.22 -0.25
C ARG A 16 -24.48 -0.64 -1.02
N ASN A 17 -24.26 -0.34 -2.29
CA ASN A 17 -23.33 -1.08 -3.13
C ASN A 17 -21.89 -0.97 -2.62
N VAL A 18 -21.46 0.21 -2.17
CA VAL A 18 -20.14 0.41 -1.54
C VAL A 18 -20.01 -0.45 -0.29
N ILE A 19 -21.01 -0.44 0.61
CA ILE A 19 -20.97 -1.25 1.83
C ILE A 19 -20.94 -2.75 1.51
N LEU A 20 -21.72 -3.21 0.55
CA LEU A 20 -21.71 -4.62 0.14
C LEU A 20 -20.38 -5.05 -0.48
N SER A 21 -19.76 -4.17 -1.27
CA SER A 21 -18.43 -4.40 -1.84
C SER A 21 -17.37 -4.50 -0.75
N ASP A 22 -17.36 -3.54 0.19
CA ASP A 22 -16.46 -3.55 1.34
C ASP A 22 -16.64 -4.83 2.18
N PHE A 23 -17.88 -5.20 2.45
CA PHE A 23 -18.20 -6.40 3.23
C PHE A 23 -17.72 -7.69 2.55
N ARG A 24 -17.88 -7.79 1.23
CA ARG A 24 -17.34 -8.93 0.46
C ARG A 24 -15.83 -9.00 0.56
N LEU A 25 -15.14 -7.88 0.36
CA LEU A 25 -13.69 -7.83 0.45
C LEU A 25 -13.19 -8.17 1.86
N ILE A 26 -13.84 -7.66 2.92
CA ILE A 26 -13.52 -8.00 4.30
C ILE A 26 -13.57 -9.52 4.52
N ASN A 27 -14.66 -10.17 4.08
CA ASN A 27 -14.80 -11.61 4.25
C ASN A 27 -13.77 -12.38 3.41
N GLU A 28 -13.54 -11.99 2.15
CA GLU A 28 -12.55 -12.63 1.29
C GLU A 28 -11.15 -12.58 1.91
N VAL A 29 -10.72 -11.42 2.40
CA VAL A 29 -9.40 -11.26 3.02
C VAL A 29 -9.30 -12.01 4.34
N ARG A 30 -10.36 -11.95 5.16
CA ARG A 30 -10.43 -12.66 6.44
C ARG A 30 -10.29 -14.16 6.24
N GLU A 31 -11.11 -14.74 5.38
CA GLU A 31 -11.09 -16.18 5.10
C GLU A 31 -9.77 -16.62 4.47
N SER A 32 -9.22 -15.79 3.57
CA SER A 32 -7.89 -16.02 2.99
C SER A 32 -6.80 -16.04 4.06
N SER A 33 -6.85 -15.12 5.03
CA SER A 33 -5.88 -15.06 6.13
C SER A 33 -5.98 -16.28 7.04
N LEU A 34 -7.20 -16.71 7.38
CA LEU A 34 -7.45 -17.89 8.21
C LEU A 34 -7.00 -19.18 7.50
N LEU A 35 -7.32 -19.30 6.22
CA LEU A 35 -6.89 -20.43 5.40
C LEU A 35 -5.36 -20.48 5.26
N GLY A 36 -4.75 -19.35 4.93
CA GLY A 36 -3.30 -19.26 4.78
C GLY A 36 -2.56 -19.61 6.08
N ARG A 37 -3.06 -19.14 7.23
CA ARG A 37 -2.51 -19.51 8.54
C ARG A 37 -2.60 -21.02 8.80
N ARG A 38 -3.74 -21.63 8.52
CA ARG A 38 -3.93 -23.08 8.64
C ARG A 38 -2.95 -23.85 7.75
N ASP A 39 -2.75 -23.37 6.52
CA ASP A 39 -1.87 -24.04 5.57
C ASP A 39 -0.38 -23.92 5.95
N VAL A 40 0.02 -22.78 6.53
CA VAL A 40 1.37 -22.66 7.13
C VAL A 40 1.54 -23.60 8.31
N LEU A 41 0.58 -23.65 9.24
CA LEU A 41 0.64 -24.53 10.41
C LEU A 41 0.60 -26.03 10.05
N SER A 42 -0.01 -26.38 8.93
CA SER A 42 -0.04 -27.76 8.41
C SER A 42 1.16 -28.10 7.50
N GLY A 43 2.09 -27.18 7.31
CA GLY A 43 3.28 -27.40 6.48
C GLY A 43 3.06 -27.33 4.96
N LYS A 44 1.88 -26.89 4.51
CA LYS A 44 1.60 -26.67 3.09
C LYS A 44 2.22 -25.39 2.55
N GLY A 45 2.33 -24.37 3.38
CA GLY A 45 3.03 -23.13 3.11
C GLY A 45 4.26 -23.00 4.02
N SER A 46 5.37 -22.52 3.48
CA SER A 46 6.62 -22.44 4.25
C SER A 46 6.59 -21.36 5.33
N PHE A 47 6.04 -20.21 5.00
CA PHE A 47 5.95 -19.05 5.89
C PHE A 47 4.85 -18.09 5.41
N GLY A 48 4.14 -17.46 6.34
CA GLY A 48 3.14 -16.46 6.01
C GLY A 48 2.75 -15.63 7.23
N ILE A 49 2.58 -14.34 7.03
CA ILE A 49 2.04 -13.42 8.03
C ILE A 49 0.84 -12.69 7.41
N PHE A 50 -0.27 -12.74 8.09
CA PHE A 50 -1.54 -12.27 7.58
C PHE A 50 -2.05 -11.04 8.33
N GLY A 51 -2.84 -10.23 7.64
CA GLY A 51 -3.39 -8.97 8.13
C GLY A 51 -4.78 -9.07 8.76
N ASP A 52 -5.24 -10.26 9.13
CA ASP A 52 -6.55 -10.46 9.74
C ASP A 52 -6.75 -9.57 10.99
N GLY A 53 -7.94 -8.99 11.10
CA GLY A 53 -8.28 -8.02 12.14
C GLY A 53 -8.04 -6.55 11.77
N LYS A 54 -7.45 -6.27 10.59
CA LYS A 54 -7.12 -4.90 10.12
C LYS A 54 -7.93 -4.46 8.91
N GLU A 55 -8.84 -5.29 8.45
CA GLU A 55 -9.53 -5.13 7.17
C GLU A 55 -10.28 -3.80 7.08
N LEU A 56 -11.07 -3.48 8.09
CA LEU A 56 -11.90 -2.27 8.07
C LEU A 56 -11.08 -0.99 8.04
N ALA A 57 -10.00 -0.94 8.84
CA ALA A 57 -9.11 0.21 8.87
C ALA A 57 -8.38 0.40 7.53
N GLN A 58 -7.96 -0.69 6.89
CA GLN A 58 -7.27 -0.65 5.60
C GLN A 58 -8.20 -0.28 4.45
N ILE A 59 -9.46 -0.69 4.47
CA ILE A 59 -10.48 -0.22 3.51
C ILE A 59 -10.72 1.28 3.66
N ALA A 60 -10.86 1.76 4.89
CA ALA A 60 -11.02 3.20 5.15
C ALA A 60 -9.81 3.99 4.62
N LEU A 61 -8.60 3.48 4.84
CA LEU A 61 -7.36 4.07 4.33
C LEU A 61 -7.33 4.08 2.79
N ALA A 62 -7.73 2.99 2.14
CA ALA A 62 -7.78 2.91 0.68
C ALA A 62 -8.70 3.97 0.07
N LYS A 63 -9.80 4.32 0.75
CA LYS A 63 -10.77 5.32 0.27
C LYS A 63 -10.24 6.76 0.31
N VAL A 64 -9.26 7.04 1.17
CA VAL A 64 -8.65 8.36 1.29
C VAL A 64 -7.30 8.48 0.60
N PHE A 65 -6.70 7.38 0.20
CA PHE A 65 -5.45 7.33 -0.56
C PHE A 65 -5.71 7.82 -2.00
N LYS A 66 -5.10 8.94 -2.37
CA LYS A 66 -5.30 9.61 -3.65
C LYS A 66 -4.13 9.35 -4.60
N ASP A 67 -4.38 9.61 -5.88
CA ASP A 67 -3.31 9.67 -6.86
C ASP A 67 -2.37 10.83 -6.51
N GLY A 68 -1.07 10.59 -6.63
CA GLY A 68 -0.01 11.49 -6.19
C GLY A 68 0.48 11.24 -4.77
N ASP A 69 -0.33 10.68 -3.88
CA ASP A 69 0.10 10.33 -2.54
C ASP A 69 1.09 9.15 -2.53
N PHE A 70 1.89 9.08 -1.48
CA PHE A 70 2.91 8.04 -1.29
C PHE A 70 2.63 7.21 -0.04
N ARG A 71 2.63 5.90 -0.22
CA ARG A 71 2.61 4.93 0.85
C ARG A 71 4.01 4.35 1.07
N ALA A 72 4.43 4.22 2.33
CA ALA A 72 5.49 3.32 2.75
C ALA A 72 4.92 2.41 3.85
N GLY A 73 4.57 1.20 3.48
CA GLY A 73 3.83 0.29 4.35
C GLY A 73 4.61 -0.97 4.71
N TYR A 74 3.88 -2.03 5.02
CA TYR A 74 4.48 -3.29 5.39
C TYR A 74 3.60 -4.48 4.97
N TYR A 75 4.10 -5.68 5.16
CA TYR A 75 3.57 -6.94 4.66
C TYR A 75 2.13 -7.30 5.09
N ARG A 76 1.58 -6.68 6.15
CA ARG A 76 0.18 -6.90 6.57
C ARG A 76 -0.83 -6.00 5.88
N ASP A 77 -0.43 -5.26 4.88
CA ASP A 77 -1.33 -4.38 4.12
C ASP A 77 -2.11 -5.11 3.01
N GLN A 78 -2.30 -6.43 3.13
CA GLN A 78 -2.98 -7.23 2.12
C GLN A 78 -4.36 -6.67 1.76
N THR A 79 -5.17 -6.28 2.75
CA THR A 79 -6.50 -5.71 2.49
C THR A 79 -6.41 -4.39 1.73
N LEU A 80 -5.48 -3.52 2.12
CA LEU A 80 -5.24 -2.25 1.42
C LEU A 80 -4.89 -2.51 -0.05
N MET A 81 -3.95 -3.43 -0.30
CA MET A 81 -3.52 -3.77 -1.67
C MET A 81 -4.63 -4.43 -2.49
N MET A 82 -5.46 -5.28 -1.89
CA MET A 82 -6.62 -5.86 -2.57
C MET A 82 -7.67 -4.80 -2.88
N CYS A 83 -7.93 -3.87 -1.96
CA CYS A 83 -8.85 -2.76 -2.17
C CYS A 83 -8.39 -1.84 -3.32
N LEU A 84 -7.09 -1.67 -3.49
CA LEU A 84 -6.48 -0.90 -4.58
C LEU A 84 -6.36 -1.69 -5.90
N GLY A 85 -6.74 -2.97 -5.93
CA GLY A 85 -6.58 -3.84 -7.10
C GLY A 85 -5.13 -4.23 -7.40
N GLN A 86 -4.22 -4.06 -6.44
CA GLN A 86 -2.79 -4.34 -6.59
C GLN A 86 -2.40 -5.74 -6.08
N LEU A 87 -3.32 -6.45 -5.44
CA LEU A 87 -3.18 -7.81 -4.99
C LEU A 87 -4.50 -8.55 -5.20
N THR A 88 -4.43 -9.82 -5.56
CA THR A 88 -5.58 -10.73 -5.57
C THR A 88 -5.34 -11.88 -4.60
N THR A 89 -6.41 -12.50 -4.14
CA THR A 89 -6.34 -13.75 -3.34
C THR A 89 -5.48 -14.82 -4.01
N LYS A 90 -5.63 -14.97 -5.33
CA LYS A 90 -4.82 -15.93 -6.12
C LYS A 90 -3.32 -15.61 -6.03
N GLN A 91 -2.93 -14.36 -6.17
CA GLN A 91 -1.53 -13.93 -6.07
C GLN A 91 -0.98 -14.11 -4.65
N MET A 92 -1.80 -13.83 -3.62
CA MET A 92 -1.42 -14.06 -2.23
C MET A 92 -1.11 -15.55 -1.97
N PHE A 93 -1.93 -16.45 -2.46
CA PHE A 93 -1.68 -17.89 -2.32
C PHE A 93 -0.58 -18.40 -3.25
N ALA A 94 -0.41 -17.82 -4.44
CA ALA A 94 0.75 -18.13 -5.29
C ALA A 94 2.06 -17.83 -4.56
N HIS A 95 2.12 -16.68 -3.88
CA HIS A 95 3.25 -16.33 -3.02
C HIS A 95 3.44 -17.32 -1.86
N LEU A 96 2.35 -17.62 -1.14
CA LEU A 96 2.37 -18.51 0.03
C LEU A 96 2.91 -19.90 -0.32
N TYR A 97 2.58 -20.41 -1.50
CA TYR A 97 3.01 -21.72 -1.98
C TYR A 97 4.32 -21.71 -2.78
N GLY A 98 4.98 -20.57 -2.87
CA GLY A 98 6.28 -20.46 -3.53
C GLY A 98 6.22 -20.60 -5.06
N ASN A 99 5.14 -20.18 -5.71
CA ASN A 99 5.04 -20.24 -7.16
C ASN A 99 6.03 -19.25 -7.81
N PRO A 100 7.02 -19.72 -8.61
CA PRO A 100 8.07 -18.86 -9.16
C PRO A 100 7.62 -18.06 -10.39
N GLU A 101 6.44 -18.35 -10.94
CA GLU A 101 5.94 -17.73 -12.15
C GLU A 101 5.48 -16.28 -11.91
N LEU A 102 6.10 -15.32 -12.59
CA LEU A 102 5.74 -13.90 -12.46
C LEU A 102 4.31 -13.59 -12.94
N SER A 103 3.72 -14.43 -13.78
CA SER A 103 2.31 -14.32 -14.16
C SER A 103 1.35 -14.67 -13.02
N ALA A 104 1.79 -15.51 -12.08
CA ALA A 104 1.02 -15.92 -10.91
C ALA A 104 1.32 -15.05 -9.67
N GLU A 105 2.60 -14.71 -9.45
CA GLU A 105 3.07 -13.84 -8.38
C GLU A 105 3.95 -12.72 -8.97
N PRO A 106 3.34 -11.58 -9.41
CA PRO A 106 4.05 -10.55 -10.17
C PRO A 106 4.99 -9.68 -9.35
N SER A 107 4.93 -9.77 -8.02
CA SER A 107 5.75 -8.90 -7.15
C SER A 107 7.20 -9.37 -7.09
N SER A 108 7.44 -10.67 -6.98
CA SER A 108 8.79 -11.23 -6.80
C SER A 108 9.01 -12.63 -7.39
N GLY A 109 7.97 -13.27 -7.95
CA GLY A 109 8.01 -14.71 -8.25
C GLY A 109 8.29 -15.51 -6.98
N SER A 110 7.65 -15.14 -5.89
CA SER A 110 7.76 -15.76 -4.56
C SER A 110 9.19 -15.81 -3.98
N ARG A 111 10.08 -14.93 -4.44
CA ARG A 111 11.47 -14.88 -3.94
C ARG A 111 11.64 -14.10 -2.64
N GLN A 112 10.61 -13.36 -2.22
CA GLN A 112 10.58 -12.67 -0.93
C GLN A 112 9.94 -13.56 0.12
N MET A 113 10.35 -13.42 1.38
CA MET A 113 9.83 -14.22 2.50
C MET A 113 8.33 -13.94 2.73
N MET A 114 7.87 -12.72 2.46
CA MET A 114 6.48 -12.28 2.55
C MET A 114 6.15 -11.37 1.38
N ASN A 115 4.86 -11.14 1.13
CA ASN A 115 4.46 -10.14 0.16
C ASN A 115 5.03 -8.77 0.56
N HIS A 116 5.78 -8.17 -0.33
CA HIS A 116 6.28 -6.81 -0.24
C HIS A 116 5.74 -6.04 -1.43
N PHE A 117 5.03 -4.98 -1.16
CA PHE A 117 4.32 -4.22 -2.18
C PHE A 117 5.15 -3.01 -2.60
N GLY A 118 5.05 -2.65 -3.87
CA GLY A 118 5.67 -1.47 -4.42
C GLY A 118 5.06 -1.14 -5.77
N SER A 119 4.91 0.14 -6.09
CA SER A 119 4.51 0.57 -7.42
C SER A 119 5.72 0.83 -8.30
N ARG A 120 5.57 0.67 -9.61
CA ARG A 120 6.62 1.01 -10.56
C ARG A 120 6.67 2.52 -10.74
N PHE A 121 7.84 3.11 -10.62
CA PHE A 121 8.08 4.53 -10.83
C PHE A 121 8.64 4.83 -12.22
N LEU A 122 9.19 3.81 -12.89
CA LEU A 122 9.73 3.91 -14.23
C LEU A 122 8.87 3.14 -15.23
N ASN A 123 8.84 3.61 -16.45
CA ASN A 123 8.37 2.89 -17.62
C ASN A 123 9.40 1.85 -18.05
N GLU A 124 9.06 1.00 -19.02
CA GLU A 124 9.96 -0.04 -19.54
C GLU A 124 11.19 0.53 -20.24
N ASP A 125 11.07 1.72 -20.81
CA ASP A 125 12.16 2.47 -21.44
C ASP A 125 13.07 3.22 -20.45
N GLY A 126 12.82 3.08 -19.15
CA GLY A 126 13.58 3.76 -18.09
C GLY A 126 13.16 5.20 -17.81
N THR A 127 12.19 5.74 -18.51
CA THR A 127 11.67 7.08 -18.23
C THR A 127 10.76 7.10 -17.02
N TRP A 128 10.67 8.23 -16.33
CA TRP A 128 9.80 8.42 -15.19
C TRP A 128 8.31 8.38 -15.59
N ARG A 129 7.54 7.60 -14.85
CA ARG A 129 6.08 7.69 -14.87
C ARG A 129 5.62 9.02 -14.29
N ASP A 130 4.39 9.39 -14.60
CA ASP A 130 3.71 10.50 -13.93
C ASP A 130 3.20 10.01 -12.57
N LEU A 131 4.02 10.24 -11.52
CA LEU A 131 3.71 9.78 -10.16
C LEU A 131 2.49 10.50 -9.58
N MET A 132 2.09 11.63 -10.16
CA MET A 132 0.90 12.36 -9.72
C MET A 132 -0.41 11.78 -10.26
N LYS A 133 -0.32 10.82 -11.20
CA LYS A 133 -1.47 10.11 -11.78
C LYS A 133 -1.59 8.66 -11.31
N GLN A 134 -0.88 8.29 -10.27
CA GLN A 134 -0.97 6.95 -9.68
C GLN A 134 -0.87 7.03 -8.15
N LYS A 135 -1.39 6.03 -7.48
CA LYS A 135 -1.13 5.79 -6.07
C LYS A 135 0.25 5.18 -5.93
N ASN A 136 1.14 5.88 -5.24
CA ASN A 136 2.53 5.46 -5.14
C ASN A 136 2.76 4.65 -3.87
N SER A 137 3.36 3.48 -4.03
CA SER A 137 3.84 2.68 -2.93
C SER A 137 5.34 2.48 -3.10
N THR A 138 6.13 3.00 -2.17
CA THR A 138 7.54 2.65 -2.11
C THR A 138 7.67 1.17 -1.79
N SER A 139 8.69 0.50 -2.29
CA SER A 139 8.88 -0.93 -1.99
C SER A 139 8.94 -1.15 -0.50
N ASP A 140 8.11 -2.06 -0.01
CA ASP A 140 8.14 -2.48 1.38
C ASP A 140 9.48 -3.13 1.71
N MET A 141 9.91 -3.04 2.96
CA MET A 141 11.14 -3.66 3.46
C MET A 141 10.82 -4.60 4.63
N ALA A 142 11.59 -5.68 4.73
CA ALA A 142 11.39 -6.69 5.78
C ALA A 142 11.81 -6.18 7.16
N CYS A 143 12.81 -5.31 7.24
CA CYS A 143 13.28 -4.75 8.52
C CYS A 143 12.18 -3.91 9.17
N LEU A 144 11.90 -4.17 10.45
CA LEU A 144 10.86 -3.48 11.20
C LEU A 144 11.08 -1.96 11.22
N ALA A 145 10.04 -1.20 10.97
CA ALA A 145 10.00 0.25 10.91
C ALA A 145 10.91 0.91 9.85
N SER A 146 11.68 0.17 9.06
CA SER A 146 12.64 0.75 8.10
C SER A 146 12.01 1.62 7.00
N ASN A 147 10.70 1.50 6.79
CA ASN A 147 9.95 2.37 5.89
C ASN A 147 9.73 3.79 6.45
N PHE A 148 9.85 4.00 7.75
CA PHE A 148 9.51 5.28 8.39
C PHE A 148 10.52 6.39 8.08
N PRO A 149 11.84 6.21 8.14
CA PRO A 149 12.79 7.22 7.67
C PRO A 149 12.55 7.63 6.21
N ARG A 150 12.11 6.68 5.36
CA ARG A 150 11.72 6.97 3.98
C ARG A 150 10.50 7.89 3.90
N LEU A 151 9.50 7.71 4.80
CA LEU A 151 8.35 8.62 4.89
C LEU A 151 8.77 10.04 5.20
N VAL A 152 9.70 10.22 6.13
CA VAL A 152 10.26 11.53 6.46
C VAL A 152 10.92 12.16 5.23
N GLY A 153 11.70 11.37 4.47
CA GLY A 153 12.30 11.81 3.21
C GLY A 153 11.27 12.24 2.16
N LEU A 154 10.18 11.48 2.01
CA LEU A 154 9.08 11.83 1.09
C LEU A 154 8.37 13.11 1.52
N ALA A 155 8.06 13.25 2.80
CA ALA A 155 7.45 14.47 3.34
C ALA A 155 8.37 15.68 3.19
N GLN A 156 9.66 15.51 3.42
CA GLN A 156 10.67 16.55 3.19
C GLN A 156 10.75 16.94 1.72
N ALA A 157 10.70 15.97 0.80
CA ALA A 157 10.68 16.25 -0.64
C ALA A 157 9.45 17.10 -1.01
N SER A 158 8.26 16.73 -0.54
CA SER A 158 7.04 17.51 -0.75
C SER A 158 7.17 18.94 -0.21
N LYS A 159 7.82 19.12 0.95
CA LYS A 159 8.11 20.44 1.49
C LYS A 159 9.04 21.23 0.58
N VAL A 160 10.10 20.61 0.08
CA VAL A 160 11.07 21.25 -0.85
C VAL A 160 10.37 21.67 -2.14
N TYR A 161 9.53 20.82 -2.74
CA TYR A 161 8.75 21.16 -3.94
C TYR A 161 7.81 22.36 -3.70
N ARG A 162 7.26 22.49 -2.51
CA ARG A 162 6.38 23.60 -2.15
C ARG A 162 7.14 24.92 -1.95
N GLU A 163 8.30 24.85 -1.32
CA GLU A 163 9.06 26.03 -0.88
C GLU A 163 10.07 26.53 -1.91
N ASN A 164 10.70 25.63 -2.67
CA ASN A 164 11.72 26.02 -3.66
C ASN A 164 11.12 26.27 -5.04
N LYS A 165 11.00 27.55 -5.39
CA LYS A 165 10.44 27.99 -6.67
C LYS A 165 11.41 27.90 -7.86
N GLU A 166 12.68 27.57 -7.62
CA GLU A 166 13.69 27.40 -8.67
C GLU A 166 13.62 26.03 -9.34
N LEU A 167 12.96 25.06 -8.69
CA LEU A 167 12.76 23.72 -9.24
C LEU A 167 11.85 23.77 -10.46
N LYS A 168 12.28 23.08 -11.53
CA LYS A 168 11.55 22.99 -12.80
C LYS A 168 11.30 21.54 -13.17
N ASN A 169 10.30 21.30 -14.03
CA ASN A 169 9.94 19.97 -14.52
C ASN A 169 9.59 18.99 -13.40
N THR A 170 8.89 19.47 -12.38
CA THR A 170 8.53 18.70 -11.18
C THR A 170 7.13 18.11 -11.24
N GLU A 171 6.38 18.39 -12.31
CA GLU A 171 4.94 18.06 -12.43
C GLU A 171 4.64 16.57 -12.35
N LYS A 172 5.62 15.73 -12.75
CA LYS A 172 5.51 14.26 -12.61
C LYS A 172 5.77 13.75 -11.19
N PHE A 173 6.37 14.55 -10.33
CA PHE A 173 6.89 14.14 -9.02
C PHE A 173 6.13 14.76 -7.86
N SER A 174 5.49 15.92 -8.07
CA SER A 174 4.81 16.64 -7.03
C SER A 174 3.71 17.53 -7.58
N ASN A 175 2.61 17.62 -6.86
CA ASN A 175 1.55 18.60 -7.09
C ASN A 175 1.75 19.80 -6.13
N ASN A 176 2.82 20.55 -6.34
CA ASN A 176 3.25 21.67 -5.49
C ASN A 176 3.40 21.29 -4.01
N GLY A 177 3.82 20.08 -3.71
CA GLY A 177 4.00 19.60 -2.34
C GLY A 177 2.70 19.39 -1.56
N SER A 178 1.59 19.12 -2.26
CA SER A 178 0.28 18.88 -1.62
C SER A 178 -0.03 17.40 -1.43
N GLU A 179 0.76 16.53 -2.00
CA GLU A 179 0.70 15.08 -1.82
C GLU A 179 1.04 14.69 -0.37
N ILE A 180 0.43 13.60 0.08
CA ILE A 180 0.62 13.07 1.44
C ILE A 180 1.54 11.85 1.37
N ALA A 181 2.51 11.79 2.28
CA ALA A 181 3.27 10.58 2.58
C ALA A 181 2.72 9.94 3.86
N PHE A 182 2.29 8.68 3.78
CA PHE A 182 1.77 7.96 4.94
C PHE A 182 2.35 6.55 5.02
N GLY A 183 2.31 5.95 6.20
CA GLY A 183 2.81 4.61 6.42
C GLY A 183 1.95 3.81 7.37
N THR A 184 2.09 2.49 7.24
CA THR A 184 1.53 1.51 8.15
C THR A 184 2.66 0.78 8.84
N ILE A 185 2.48 0.43 10.10
CA ILE A 185 3.52 -0.15 10.94
C ILE A 185 2.92 -1.16 11.92
N GLY A 186 3.67 -2.20 12.24
CA GLY A 186 3.32 -3.09 13.35
C GLY A 186 3.55 -2.41 14.70
N ASN A 187 2.72 -2.72 15.69
CA ASN A 187 2.85 -2.17 17.04
C ASN A 187 4.24 -2.40 17.65
N SER A 188 4.81 -3.58 17.48
CA SER A 188 6.15 -3.89 17.98
C SER A 188 7.25 -3.09 17.28
N SER A 189 7.03 -2.69 16.03
CA SER A 189 7.97 -1.88 15.27
C SER A 189 8.17 -0.47 15.83
N CYS A 190 7.25 0.02 16.67
CA CYS A 190 7.41 1.29 17.35
C CYS A 190 8.52 1.29 18.42
N ALA A 191 9.04 0.11 18.77
CA ALA A 191 10.20 -0.03 19.66
C ALA A 191 11.54 -0.11 18.93
N GLU A 192 11.53 -0.07 17.59
CA GLU A 192 12.74 -0.19 16.78
C GLU A 192 13.43 1.17 16.57
N GLY A 193 14.76 1.14 16.43
CA GLY A 193 15.58 2.34 16.22
C GLY A 193 15.09 3.20 15.05
N HIS A 194 14.76 2.59 13.90
CA HIS A 194 14.25 3.30 12.72
C HIS A 194 12.97 4.12 12.99
N PHE A 195 12.12 3.68 13.93
CA PHE A 195 10.96 4.47 14.34
C PHE A 195 11.39 5.74 15.06
N PHE A 196 12.31 5.61 16.03
CA PHE A 196 12.83 6.76 16.78
C PHE A 196 13.65 7.72 15.92
N GLU A 197 14.34 7.23 14.90
CA GLU A 197 15.05 8.06 13.91
C GLU A 197 14.09 8.88 13.03
N ALA A 198 12.85 8.43 12.87
CA ALA A 198 11.85 9.08 12.03
C ALA A 198 10.98 10.08 12.78
N VAL A 199 10.88 10.00 14.11
CA VAL A 199 10.03 10.86 14.96
C VAL A 199 10.83 12.04 15.50
#